data_74c433db70b133c94e08a0902a67b0a0
#
_entry.id   74c433db70b133c94e08a0902a67b0a0
#
_cell.length_a   1.000
_cell.length_b   1.000
_cell.length_c   1.000
_cell.angle_alpha   90.00
_cell.angle_beta   90.00
_cell.angle_gamma   90.00
#
_symmetry.space_group_name_H-M   'P 1'
#
loop_
_entity.id
_entity.type
_entity.pdbx_description
1 polymer ?
#
loop_
_entity_poly.entity_id
_entity_poly.type
_entity_poly.pdbx_seq_one_letter_code
_entity_poly.pdbx_strand_id
1 'polypeptide(L)'
;MTYLPVALTIAGTDPSGGAGIMADLKSFQARDVYGMAVVTSLVAQNTRGVQLIEHVSTQMLEAQLESVFSDIKPQAVKTGMLATTEIMEIIQPYLKKMDCPYVLDPVMVATSGDTLIDTSARSYLKTNLLPLATIITPNLPEAEEIVGFSIHDPEVLRSEERRVGKECRSRWSPYH
;
A
#
# COMPACT_ATOMS: atom_id res chain seq x y z
N MET A 1 -11.01 -9.45 -28.33
CA MET A 1 -10.18 -8.51 -27.54
C MET A 1 -10.06 -9.07 -26.14
N THR A 2 -8.85 -9.38 -25.69
CA THR A 2 -8.64 -9.83 -24.32
C THR A 2 -8.77 -8.61 -23.43
N TYR A 3 -9.80 -8.56 -22.57
CA TYR A 3 -9.99 -7.49 -21.60
C TYR A 3 -8.97 -7.69 -20.46
N LEU A 4 -8.04 -6.75 -20.29
CA LEU A 4 -7.11 -6.77 -19.18
C LEU A 4 -7.81 -6.25 -17.93
N PRO A 5 -7.70 -6.94 -16.78
CA PRO A 5 -8.16 -6.37 -15.52
C PRO A 5 -7.34 -5.11 -15.17
N VAL A 6 -7.96 -4.20 -14.44
CA VAL A 6 -7.38 -2.89 -14.13
C VAL A 6 -7.15 -2.77 -12.63
N ALA A 7 -5.93 -2.44 -12.22
CA ALA A 7 -5.59 -2.20 -10.82
C ALA A 7 -4.92 -0.83 -10.64
N LEU A 8 -5.20 -0.21 -9.49
CA LEU A 8 -4.60 1.06 -9.08
C LEU A 8 -3.71 0.83 -7.86
N THR A 9 -2.49 1.35 -7.89
CA THR A 9 -1.68 1.53 -6.69
C THR A 9 -1.62 3.01 -6.30
N ILE A 10 -1.71 3.30 -5.00
CA ILE A 10 -1.58 4.63 -4.41
C ILE A 10 -0.44 4.55 -3.39
N ALA A 11 0.74 5.05 -3.73
CA ALA A 11 1.93 4.90 -2.90
C ALA A 11 3.04 5.90 -3.27
N GLY A 12 4.12 5.86 -2.52
CA GLY A 12 5.36 6.56 -2.86
C GLY A 12 6.12 5.89 -4.00
N THR A 13 7.11 6.61 -4.52
CA THR A 13 8.05 6.11 -5.54
C THR A 13 9.21 5.34 -4.91
N ASP A 14 9.85 4.48 -5.70
CA ASP A 14 11.16 3.90 -5.39
C ASP A 14 12.00 3.88 -6.68
N PRO A 15 12.96 4.80 -6.85
CA PRO A 15 13.78 4.87 -8.07
C PRO A 15 14.64 3.62 -8.29
N SER A 16 14.90 2.80 -7.27
CA SER A 16 15.56 1.51 -7.42
C SER A 16 14.63 0.43 -8.02
N GLY A 17 13.33 0.68 -7.95
CA GLY A 17 12.31 -0.18 -8.55
C GLY A 17 11.99 -1.45 -7.77
N GLY A 18 12.43 -1.56 -6.51
CA GLY A 18 12.21 -2.71 -5.63
C GLY A 18 10.98 -2.59 -4.74
N ALA A 19 10.42 -1.37 -4.60
CA ALA A 19 9.28 -1.08 -3.76
C ALA A 19 8.34 -0.05 -4.41
N GLY A 20 7.33 0.41 -3.66
CA GLY A 20 6.40 1.47 -4.05
C GLY A 20 5.70 1.21 -5.38
N ILE A 21 5.24 2.29 -6.01
CA ILE A 21 4.50 2.18 -7.28
C ILE A 21 5.29 1.47 -8.38
N MET A 22 6.64 1.57 -8.38
CA MET A 22 7.49 0.92 -9.39
C MET A 22 7.44 -0.60 -9.30
N ALA A 23 7.48 -1.15 -8.09
CA ALA A 23 7.35 -2.59 -7.88
C ALA A 23 5.92 -3.07 -8.15
N ASP A 24 4.92 -2.29 -7.72
CA ASP A 24 3.51 -2.62 -7.93
C ASP A 24 3.18 -2.69 -9.43
N LEU A 25 3.57 -1.68 -10.22
CA LEU A 25 3.33 -1.64 -11.66
C LEU A 25 4.03 -2.80 -12.41
N LYS A 26 5.26 -3.15 -12.01
CA LYS A 26 5.96 -4.33 -12.55
C LYS A 26 5.20 -5.62 -12.23
N SER A 27 4.69 -5.73 -11.01
CA SER A 27 3.92 -6.90 -10.56
C SER A 27 2.59 -7.01 -11.30
N PHE A 28 1.89 -5.91 -11.51
CA PHE A 28 0.67 -5.86 -12.30
C PHE A 28 0.94 -6.29 -13.75
N GLN A 29 1.96 -5.70 -14.39
CA GLN A 29 2.35 -6.06 -15.76
C GLN A 29 2.71 -7.53 -15.89
N ALA A 30 3.45 -8.09 -14.93
CA ALA A 30 3.82 -9.52 -14.92
C ALA A 30 2.64 -10.48 -14.74
N ARG A 31 1.46 -9.95 -14.40
CA ARG A 31 0.22 -10.70 -14.21
C ARG A 31 -0.87 -10.34 -15.23
N ASP A 32 -0.48 -9.71 -16.33
CA ASP A 32 -1.40 -9.26 -17.38
C ASP A 32 -2.51 -8.34 -16.85
N VAL A 33 -2.17 -7.47 -15.90
CA VAL A 33 -3.04 -6.45 -15.32
C VAL A 33 -2.62 -5.08 -15.83
N TYR A 34 -3.59 -4.29 -16.29
CA TYR A 34 -3.35 -2.88 -16.61
C TYR A 34 -3.18 -2.10 -15.30
N GLY A 35 -1.92 -1.71 -15.02
CA GLY A 35 -1.54 -1.01 -13.79
C GLY A 35 -1.64 0.50 -13.94
N MET A 36 -2.35 1.14 -13.01
CA MET A 36 -2.37 2.59 -12.82
C MET A 36 -1.69 2.95 -11.51
N ALA A 37 -1.16 4.18 -11.40
CA ALA A 37 -0.53 4.65 -10.18
C ALA A 37 -0.89 6.09 -9.85
N VAL A 38 -1.16 6.34 -8.56
CA VAL A 38 -1.23 7.66 -7.95
C VAL A 38 -0.04 7.82 -7.01
N VAL A 39 0.75 8.87 -7.20
CA VAL A 39 1.97 9.13 -6.42
C VAL A 39 1.63 9.95 -5.19
N THR A 40 1.98 9.44 -4.00
CA THR A 40 1.82 10.16 -2.73
C THR A 40 3.08 10.93 -2.33
N SER A 41 4.25 10.38 -2.68
CA SER A 41 5.55 10.96 -2.33
C SER A 41 6.59 10.59 -3.37
N LEU A 42 7.45 11.53 -3.67
CA LEU A 42 8.70 11.30 -4.39
C LEU A 42 9.78 10.92 -3.38
N VAL A 43 10.36 9.74 -3.54
CA VAL A 43 11.37 9.23 -2.61
C VAL A 43 12.69 9.04 -3.34
N ALA A 44 13.73 9.67 -2.86
CA ALA A 44 15.10 9.39 -3.27
C ALA A 44 15.66 8.31 -2.34
N GLN A 45 15.72 7.08 -2.82
CA GLN A 45 16.23 5.94 -2.06
C GLN A 45 17.00 4.96 -2.94
N ASN A 46 17.79 4.13 -2.30
CA ASN A 46 18.49 2.99 -2.88
C ASN A 46 18.54 1.83 -1.87
N THR A 47 19.30 0.77 -2.18
CA THR A 47 19.42 -0.42 -1.31
C THR A 47 20.11 -0.14 0.04
N ARG A 48 20.66 1.06 0.25
CA ARG A 48 21.36 1.47 1.49
C ARG A 48 20.49 2.34 2.39
N GLY A 49 19.39 2.89 1.90
CA GLY A 49 18.49 3.73 2.70
C GLY A 49 17.79 4.82 1.92
N VAL A 50 17.00 5.60 2.65
CA VAL A 50 16.24 6.74 2.17
C VAL A 50 17.07 8.01 2.36
N GLN A 51 17.30 8.79 1.29
CA GLN A 51 18.06 10.03 1.32
C GLN A 51 17.16 11.27 1.43
N LEU A 52 15.99 11.24 0.76
CA LEU A 52 15.06 12.36 0.74
C LEU A 52 13.65 11.87 0.44
N ILE A 53 12.66 12.46 1.08
CA ILE A 53 11.24 12.27 0.80
C ILE A 53 10.61 13.63 0.56
N GLU A 54 9.90 13.77 -0.54
CA GLU A 54 9.07 14.93 -0.84
C GLU A 54 7.64 14.48 -1.09
N HIS A 55 6.71 14.92 -0.25
CA HIS A 55 5.30 14.61 -0.43
C HIS A 55 4.72 15.48 -1.55
N VAL A 56 3.89 14.89 -2.41
CA VAL A 56 3.15 15.67 -3.39
C VAL A 56 2.19 16.62 -2.66
N SER A 57 1.92 17.79 -3.23
CA SER A 57 0.94 18.70 -2.65
C SER A 57 -0.44 18.04 -2.59
N THR A 58 -1.26 18.43 -1.61
CA THR A 58 -2.65 17.96 -1.48
C THR A 58 -3.44 18.18 -2.76
N GLN A 59 -3.27 19.35 -3.39
CA GLN A 59 -3.87 19.69 -4.69
C GLN A 59 -3.44 18.71 -5.79
N MET A 60 -2.15 18.34 -5.86
CA MET A 60 -1.66 17.38 -6.86
C MET A 60 -2.20 15.97 -6.59
N LEU A 61 -2.30 15.56 -5.33
CA LEU A 61 -2.85 14.27 -4.95
C LEU A 61 -4.33 14.16 -5.35
N GLU A 62 -5.13 15.19 -5.04
CA GLU A 62 -6.53 15.27 -5.44
C GLU A 62 -6.69 15.22 -6.96
N ALA A 63 -5.88 15.99 -7.69
CA ALA A 63 -5.92 16.02 -9.15
C ALA A 63 -5.58 14.66 -9.78
N GLN A 64 -4.61 13.93 -9.24
CA GLN A 64 -4.26 12.58 -9.69
C GLN A 64 -5.42 11.60 -9.45
N LEU A 65 -6.01 11.62 -8.25
CA LEU A 65 -7.15 10.77 -7.89
C LEU A 65 -8.34 11.06 -8.81
N GLU A 66 -8.71 12.32 -8.97
CA GLU A 66 -9.81 12.72 -9.85
C GLU A 66 -9.57 12.28 -11.30
N SER A 67 -8.35 12.47 -11.82
CA SER A 67 -7.99 12.07 -13.18
C SER A 67 -8.17 10.57 -13.42
N VAL A 68 -7.80 9.73 -12.43
CA VAL A 68 -7.94 8.28 -12.55
C VAL A 68 -9.41 7.87 -12.38
N PHE A 69 -10.06 8.30 -11.31
CA PHE A 69 -11.40 7.81 -10.96
C PHE A 69 -12.51 8.35 -11.87
N SER A 70 -12.27 9.48 -12.56
CA SER A 70 -13.23 10.02 -13.55
C SER A 70 -13.18 9.32 -14.90
N ASP A 71 -12.10 8.61 -15.23
CA ASP A 71 -11.89 7.98 -16.54
C ASP A 71 -11.90 6.45 -16.43
N ILE A 72 -10.88 5.86 -15.80
CA ILE A 72 -10.70 4.39 -15.76
C ILE A 72 -10.99 3.86 -14.35
N LYS A 73 -12.14 3.20 -14.21
CA LYS A 73 -12.54 2.62 -12.92
C LYS A 73 -11.64 1.43 -12.56
N PRO A 74 -10.88 1.48 -11.45
CA PRO A 74 -10.09 0.33 -11.01
C PRO A 74 -10.99 -0.81 -10.53
N GLN A 75 -10.57 -2.04 -10.79
CA GLN A 75 -11.20 -3.28 -10.33
C GLN A 75 -10.57 -3.82 -9.05
N ALA A 76 -9.42 -3.28 -8.68
CA ALA A 76 -8.77 -3.47 -7.38
C ALA A 76 -7.89 -2.26 -7.08
N VAL A 77 -7.76 -1.90 -5.81
CA VAL A 77 -6.89 -0.81 -5.36
C VAL A 77 -5.94 -1.32 -4.27
N LYS A 78 -4.68 -0.93 -4.37
CA LYS A 78 -3.68 -1.12 -3.31
C LYS A 78 -3.20 0.23 -2.82
N THR A 79 -3.06 0.39 -1.52
CA THR A 79 -2.28 1.49 -0.95
C THR A 79 -0.99 0.95 -0.32
N GLY A 80 0.11 1.65 -0.53
CA GLY A 80 1.39 1.41 0.13
C GLY A 80 1.71 2.53 1.11
N MET A 81 2.90 3.15 0.98
CA MET A 81 3.32 4.24 1.86
C MET A 81 2.40 5.46 1.76
N LEU A 82 1.71 5.76 2.85
CA LEU A 82 0.88 6.93 3.08
C LEU A 82 1.43 7.67 4.30
N ALA A 83 2.34 8.62 4.07
CA ALA A 83 3.22 9.16 5.11
C ALA A 83 2.51 10.05 6.14
N THR A 84 1.45 10.75 5.75
CA THR A 84 0.78 11.76 6.60
C THR A 84 -0.72 11.52 6.71
N THR A 85 -1.32 12.03 7.78
CA THR A 85 -2.76 12.02 7.99
C THR A 85 -3.51 12.72 6.85
N GLU A 86 -3.00 13.87 6.38
CA GLU A 86 -3.60 14.64 5.28
C GLU A 86 -3.70 13.82 3.98
N ILE A 87 -2.66 13.08 3.64
CA ILE A 87 -2.67 12.17 2.47
C ILE A 87 -3.79 11.13 2.63
N MET A 88 -3.92 10.55 3.82
CA MET A 88 -4.95 9.53 4.10
C MET A 88 -6.37 10.11 4.08
N GLU A 89 -6.56 11.32 4.60
CA GLU A 89 -7.84 12.03 4.59
C GLU A 89 -8.35 12.31 3.18
N ILE A 90 -7.45 12.66 2.27
CA ILE A 90 -7.77 12.88 0.86
C ILE A 90 -8.15 11.58 0.15
N ILE A 91 -7.44 10.48 0.45
CA ILE A 91 -7.65 9.19 -0.22
C ILE A 91 -8.90 8.47 0.31
N GLN A 92 -9.20 8.58 1.59
CA GLN A 92 -10.27 7.84 2.25
C GLN A 92 -11.65 7.96 1.57
N PRO A 93 -12.13 9.14 1.13
CA PRO A 93 -13.40 9.27 0.44
C PRO A 93 -13.48 8.47 -0.86
N TYR A 94 -12.37 8.35 -1.59
CA TYR A 94 -12.30 7.52 -2.80
C TYR A 94 -12.40 6.04 -2.44
N LEU A 95 -11.66 5.58 -1.43
CA LEU A 95 -11.72 4.19 -0.95
C LEU A 95 -13.13 3.80 -0.48
N LYS A 96 -13.83 4.70 0.23
CA LYS A 96 -15.20 4.45 0.70
C LYS A 96 -16.23 4.35 -0.43
N LYS A 97 -16.00 5.03 -1.54
CA LYS A 97 -16.92 5.05 -2.69
C LYS A 97 -16.69 3.90 -3.68
N MET A 98 -15.58 3.18 -3.52
CA MET A 98 -15.26 2.08 -4.43
C MET A 98 -16.10 0.84 -4.14
N ASP A 99 -16.46 0.14 -5.20
CA ASP A 99 -17.08 -1.18 -5.17
C ASP A 99 -16.10 -2.23 -5.75
N CYS A 100 -14.89 -2.25 -5.20
CA CYS A 100 -13.85 -3.20 -5.58
C CYS A 100 -12.95 -3.53 -4.39
N PRO A 101 -12.22 -4.68 -4.43
CA PRO A 101 -11.28 -5.06 -3.37
C PRO A 101 -10.22 -3.99 -3.10
N TYR A 102 -9.97 -3.74 -1.81
CA TYR A 102 -8.93 -2.85 -1.34
C TYR A 102 -7.86 -3.63 -0.55
N VAL A 103 -6.62 -3.52 -0.99
CA VAL A 103 -5.44 -4.08 -0.33
C VAL A 103 -4.69 -2.96 0.38
N LEU A 104 -4.59 -3.03 1.69
CA LEU A 104 -3.79 -2.12 2.51
C LEU A 104 -2.45 -2.77 2.85
N ASP A 105 -1.38 -2.21 2.31
CA ASP A 105 -0.01 -2.49 2.70
C ASP A 105 0.41 -1.40 3.71
N PRO A 106 0.43 -1.71 5.03
CA PRO A 106 0.53 -0.68 6.07
C PRO A 106 1.99 -0.28 6.32
N VAL A 107 2.67 0.18 5.27
CA VAL A 107 4.09 0.55 5.30
C VAL A 107 4.35 1.62 6.36
N MET A 108 5.04 1.24 7.45
CA MET A 108 5.35 2.14 8.57
C MET A 108 6.84 2.47 8.66
N VAL A 109 7.69 1.54 8.23
CA VAL A 109 9.15 1.65 8.32
C VAL A 109 9.76 1.16 7.01
N ALA A 110 10.76 1.87 6.51
CA ALA A 110 11.54 1.41 5.36
C ALA A 110 12.38 0.17 5.74
N THR A 111 12.77 -0.60 4.74
CA THR A 111 13.68 -1.76 4.93
C THR A 111 15.02 -1.34 5.58
N SER A 112 15.44 -0.09 5.39
CA SER A 112 16.60 0.51 6.05
C SER A 112 16.41 0.82 7.54
N GLY A 113 15.18 0.76 8.06
CA GLY A 113 14.83 1.14 9.43
C GLY A 113 14.34 2.57 9.59
N ASP A 114 14.30 3.36 8.52
CA ASP A 114 13.81 4.74 8.55
C ASP A 114 12.29 4.77 8.76
N THR A 115 11.82 5.61 9.69
CA THR A 115 10.38 5.79 9.93
C THR A 115 9.77 6.59 8.78
N LEU A 116 8.75 6.02 8.14
CA LEU A 116 8.07 6.59 6.97
C LEU A 116 6.71 7.23 7.29
N ILE A 117 6.24 7.08 8.51
CA ILE A 117 4.90 7.50 8.94
C ILE A 117 4.97 8.03 10.38
N ASP A 118 4.36 9.16 10.66
CA ASP A 118 4.30 9.69 12.02
C ASP A 118 3.26 9.00 12.91
N THR A 119 3.28 9.31 14.21
CA THR A 119 2.38 8.66 15.19
C THR A 119 0.89 8.98 14.94
N SER A 120 0.58 10.20 14.50
CA SER A 120 -0.80 10.60 14.21
C SER A 120 -1.33 9.86 12.99
N ALA A 121 -0.50 9.75 11.96
CA ALA A 121 -0.84 9.02 10.75
C ALA A 121 -0.99 7.51 10.99
N ARG A 122 -0.19 6.90 11.87
CA ARG A 122 -0.39 5.49 12.29
C ARG A 122 -1.74 5.28 12.96
N SER A 123 -2.13 6.18 13.86
CA SER A 123 -3.43 6.12 14.51
C SER A 123 -4.57 6.26 13.49
N TYR A 124 -4.45 7.21 12.56
CA TYR A 124 -5.43 7.41 11.51
C TYR A 124 -5.56 6.19 10.59
N LEU A 125 -4.43 5.59 10.18
CA LEU A 125 -4.41 4.36 9.38
C LEU A 125 -5.20 3.24 10.07
N LYS A 126 -4.92 2.99 11.37
CA LYS A 126 -5.59 1.94 12.15
C LYS A 126 -7.09 2.16 12.28
N THR A 127 -7.51 3.39 12.52
CA THR A 127 -8.92 3.70 12.81
C THR A 127 -9.77 3.96 11.58
N ASN A 128 -9.17 4.44 10.48
CA ASN A 128 -9.91 4.94 9.33
C ASN A 128 -9.69 4.17 8.02
N LEU A 129 -8.49 3.64 7.78
CA LEU A 129 -8.20 2.90 6.54
C LEU A 129 -8.26 1.39 6.72
N LEU A 130 -7.74 0.88 7.82
CA LEU A 130 -7.73 -0.56 8.11
C LEU A 130 -9.14 -1.19 8.05
N PRO A 131 -10.21 -0.57 8.61
CA PRO A 131 -11.56 -1.13 8.52
C PRO A 131 -12.14 -1.16 7.11
N LEU A 132 -11.57 -0.43 6.15
CA LEU A 132 -12.00 -0.42 4.75
C LEU A 132 -11.32 -1.53 3.94
N ALA A 133 -10.22 -2.08 4.44
CA ALA A 133 -9.41 -3.03 3.69
C ALA A 133 -10.09 -4.40 3.56
N THR A 134 -10.08 -4.94 2.35
CA THR A 134 -10.47 -6.33 2.07
C THR A 134 -9.34 -7.28 2.49
N ILE A 135 -8.09 -6.85 2.30
CA ILE A 135 -6.87 -7.60 2.64
C ILE A 135 -5.85 -6.61 3.20
N ILE A 136 -5.10 -7.05 4.20
CA ILE A 136 -3.93 -6.35 4.74
C ILE A 136 -2.69 -7.21 4.55
N THR A 137 -1.54 -6.57 4.26
CA THR A 137 -0.26 -7.26 4.00
C THR A 137 0.87 -6.76 4.91
N PRO A 138 0.69 -6.77 6.24
CA PRO A 138 1.71 -6.30 7.17
C PRO A 138 2.88 -7.28 7.24
N ASN A 139 4.10 -6.76 7.38
CA ASN A 139 5.21 -7.52 7.91
C ASN A 139 5.04 -7.74 9.43
N LEU A 140 5.90 -8.56 10.06
CA LEU A 140 5.74 -8.89 11.47
C LEU A 140 5.76 -7.66 12.41
N PRO A 141 6.71 -6.70 12.30
CA PRO A 141 6.69 -5.48 13.09
C PRO A 141 5.43 -4.62 12.89
N GLU A 142 4.93 -4.54 11.68
CA GLU A 142 3.69 -3.81 11.35
C GLU A 142 2.46 -4.52 11.94
N ALA A 143 2.44 -5.85 11.90
CA ALA A 143 1.38 -6.64 12.51
C ALA A 143 1.35 -6.42 14.04
N GLU A 144 2.51 -6.47 14.71
CA GLU A 144 2.64 -6.19 16.14
C GLU A 144 2.16 -4.77 16.49
N GLU A 145 2.53 -3.79 15.68
CA GLU A 145 2.09 -2.41 15.83
C GLU A 145 0.55 -2.27 15.65
N ILE A 146 -0.04 -3.02 14.72
CA ILE A 146 -1.49 -3.00 14.49
C ILE A 146 -2.24 -3.62 15.65
N VAL A 147 -1.81 -4.79 16.14
CA VAL A 147 -2.51 -5.52 17.21
C VAL A 147 -2.18 -5.02 18.62
N GLY A 148 -1.06 -4.31 18.78
CA GLY A 148 -0.62 -3.71 20.04
C GLY A 148 0.06 -4.69 21.02
N PHE A 149 0.48 -5.86 20.56
CA PHE A 149 1.25 -6.83 21.34
C PHE A 149 2.28 -7.57 20.48
N SER A 150 3.34 -8.08 21.11
CA SER A 150 4.40 -8.82 20.43
C SER A 150 3.97 -10.22 20.03
N ILE A 151 4.24 -10.59 18.79
CA ILE A 151 3.87 -11.90 18.22
C ILE A 151 5.09 -12.84 18.31
N HIS A 152 5.24 -13.49 19.45
CA HIS A 152 6.37 -14.41 19.70
C HIS A 152 6.05 -15.87 19.37
N ASP A 153 4.77 -16.22 19.20
CA ASP A 153 4.33 -17.59 18.98
C ASP A 153 4.01 -17.84 17.50
N PRO A 154 4.68 -18.81 16.85
CA PRO A 154 4.37 -19.23 15.48
C PRO A 154 2.92 -19.69 15.27
N GLU A 155 2.23 -20.15 16.34
CA GLU A 155 0.83 -20.54 16.25
C GLU A 155 -0.10 -19.31 16.15
N VAL A 156 0.25 -18.19 16.76
CA VAL A 156 -0.47 -16.92 16.63
C VAL A 156 -0.37 -16.41 15.20
N LEU A 157 0.82 -16.45 14.59
CA LEU A 157 1.02 -16.11 13.16
C LEU A 157 0.13 -16.96 12.24
N ARG A 158 0.02 -18.26 12.48
CA ARG A 158 -0.85 -19.16 11.72
C ARG A 158 -2.34 -18.87 11.93
N SER A 159 -2.74 -18.41 13.10
CA SER A 159 -4.13 -18.05 13.38
C SER A 159 -4.56 -16.78 12.65
N GLU A 160 -3.67 -15.80 12.49
CA GLU A 160 -3.93 -14.56 11.74
C GLU A 160 -3.94 -14.80 10.22
N GLU A 161 -3.07 -15.65 9.69
CA GLU A 161 -3.15 -16.13 8.30
C GLU A 161 -4.51 -16.78 7.97
N ARG A 162 -5.16 -17.40 8.95
CA ARG A 162 -6.50 -17.99 8.79
C ARG A 162 -7.63 -16.96 8.72
N ARG A 163 -7.46 -15.79 9.34
CA ARG A 163 -8.45 -14.70 9.29
C ARG A 163 -8.45 -13.98 7.95
N VAL A 164 -7.31 -13.94 7.28
CA VAL A 164 -7.13 -13.29 5.96
C VAL A 164 -7.45 -14.24 4.79
N GLY A 165 -8.20 -15.29 5.00
CA GLY A 165 -8.72 -16.17 3.95
C GLY A 165 -7.73 -17.22 3.43
N LYS A 166 -8.25 -18.42 3.18
CA LYS A 166 -7.49 -19.63 2.79
C LYS A 166 -6.75 -19.55 1.44
N GLU A 167 -6.69 -18.43 0.75
CA GLU A 167 -6.20 -18.34 -0.62
C GLU A 167 -4.93 -17.51 -0.83
N CYS A 168 -4.38 -16.87 0.19
CA CYS A 168 -3.09 -16.18 0.05
C CYS A 168 -1.93 -17.18 0.18
N ARG A 169 -1.87 -18.16 -0.72
CA ARG A 169 -0.63 -18.89 -1.02
C ARG A 169 0.18 -18.07 -2.02
N SER A 170 0.70 -16.94 -1.59
CA SER A 170 1.73 -16.25 -2.35
C SER A 170 3.00 -17.08 -2.32
N ARG A 171 3.30 -17.75 -3.41
CA ARG A 171 4.68 -18.14 -3.72
C ARG A 171 5.43 -16.83 -3.97
N TRP A 172 6.00 -16.26 -2.94
CA TRP A 172 6.89 -15.12 -3.07
C TRP A 172 8.32 -15.60 -3.25
N SER A 173 8.83 -15.19 -4.35
CA SER A 173 10.17 -14.89 -4.84
C SER A 173 11.18 -16.04 -4.98
N PRO A 174 11.72 -16.26 -6.20
CA PRO A 174 12.91 -17.09 -6.44
C PRO A 174 14.23 -16.36 -6.17
N TYR A 175 14.22 -15.18 -5.51
CA TYR A 175 15.41 -14.41 -5.19
C TYR A 175 15.51 -14.17 -3.68
N HIS A 176 15.92 -15.20 -2.98
CA HIS A 176 16.62 -15.15 -1.70
C HIS A 176 17.90 -15.97 -1.87
#